data_bab1709084d024eafe731c87248db0f0
#
_entry.id   bab1709084d024eafe731c87248db0f0
#
_cell.length_a   1.000
_cell.length_b   1.000
_cell.length_c   1.000
_cell.angle_alpha   90.00
_cell.angle_beta   90.00
_cell.angle_gamma   90.00
#
_symmetry.space_group_name_H-M   'P 1'
#
loop_
_entity.id
_entity.type
_entity.pdbx_description
1 polymer ?
#
loop_
_entity_poly.entity_id
_entity_poly.type
_entity_poly.pdbx_seq_one_letter_code
_entity_poly.pdbx_strand_id
1 'polypeptide(L)'
;KKFTVYAMICGYLHDIGKAYIPKEILTKDGPLTEEEFEVMKTHTTIGYNVCMRDLKLRPYADGPLYHHEALNGSGYPSGLTQKDIPFVARIIRVADEYDALVTPLTFIFLIH
;
A
#
# COMPACT_ATOMS: atom_id res chain seq x y z
N LYS A 1 -8.05 20.61 6.91
CA LYS A 1 -8.56 20.46 5.53
C LYS A 1 -7.47 20.08 4.54
N LYS A 2 -6.31 20.74 4.59
CA LYS A 2 -5.20 20.40 3.69
C LYS A 2 -4.72 18.97 3.91
N PHE A 3 -4.60 18.56 5.18
CA PHE A 3 -4.18 17.19 5.49
C PHE A 3 -5.21 16.18 5.03
N THR A 4 -6.50 16.49 5.15
CA THR A 4 -7.57 15.57 4.71
C THR A 4 -7.47 15.30 3.20
N VAL A 5 -7.30 16.37 2.40
CA VAL A 5 -7.14 16.22 0.95
C VAL A 5 -5.88 15.43 0.62
N TYR A 6 -4.77 15.74 1.29
CA TYR A 6 -3.52 15.03 1.12
C TYR A 6 -3.69 13.53 1.41
N ALA A 7 -4.33 13.20 2.53
CA ALA A 7 -4.57 11.81 2.92
C ALA A 7 -5.46 11.07 1.92
N MET A 8 -6.49 11.76 1.39
CA MET A 8 -7.36 11.18 0.38
C MET A 8 -6.60 10.82 -0.89
N ILE A 9 -5.74 11.71 -1.36
CA ILE A 9 -4.97 11.48 -2.58
C ILE A 9 -3.97 10.35 -2.35
N CYS A 10 -3.27 10.35 -1.23
CA CYS A 10 -2.39 9.24 -0.86
C CYS A 10 -3.16 7.91 -0.83
N GLY A 11 -4.39 7.93 -0.29
CA GLY A 11 -5.24 6.75 -0.24
C GLY A 11 -5.61 6.24 -1.62
N TYR A 12 -5.96 7.12 -2.54
CA TYR A 12 -6.25 6.72 -3.92
C TYR A 12 -5.04 6.09 -4.61
N LEU A 13 -3.84 6.53 -4.27
CA LEU A 13 -2.62 6.09 -4.94
C LEU A 13 -1.92 4.92 -4.25
N HIS A 14 -2.36 4.53 -3.04
CA HIS A 14 -1.58 3.60 -2.22
C HIS A 14 -1.31 2.25 -2.91
N ASP A 15 -2.24 1.75 -3.72
CA ASP A 15 -2.10 0.48 -4.42
C ASP A 15 -1.77 0.62 -5.92
N ILE A 16 -1.37 1.81 -6.37
CA ILE A 16 -1.11 2.04 -7.80
C ILE A 16 -0.05 1.07 -8.35
N GLY A 17 0.89 0.65 -7.50
CA GLY A 17 1.93 -0.29 -7.90
C GLY A 17 1.42 -1.68 -8.23
N LYS A 18 0.21 -2.05 -7.81
CA LYS A 18 -0.36 -3.36 -8.12
C LYS A 18 -0.60 -3.57 -9.61
N ALA A 19 -0.71 -2.49 -10.39
CA ALA A 19 -0.84 -2.59 -11.84
C ALA A 19 0.36 -3.29 -12.49
N TYR A 20 1.49 -3.36 -11.80
CA TYR A 20 2.74 -3.95 -12.29
C TYR A 20 3.01 -5.33 -11.68
N ILE A 21 2.09 -5.84 -10.86
CA ILE A 21 2.23 -7.17 -10.26
C ILE A 21 1.55 -8.19 -11.20
N PRO A 22 2.17 -9.37 -11.43
CA PRO A 22 1.56 -10.40 -12.28
C PRO A 22 0.14 -10.73 -11.82
N LYS A 23 -0.75 -10.84 -12.78
CA LYS A 23 -2.17 -11.11 -12.51
C LYS A 23 -2.36 -12.41 -11.73
N GLU A 24 -1.54 -13.42 -12.01
CA GLU A 24 -1.60 -14.72 -11.36
C GLU A 24 -1.38 -14.62 -9.85
N ILE A 25 -0.56 -13.65 -9.43
CA ILE A 25 -0.31 -13.40 -8.01
C ILE A 25 -1.45 -12.59 -7.40
N LEU A 26 -1.90 -11.54 -8.12
CA LEU A 26 -2.98 -10.66 -7.63
C LEU A 26 -4.28 -11.42 -7.41
N THR A 27 -4.58 -12.39 -8.28
CA THR A 27 -5.87 -13.08 -8.29
C THR A 27 -5.77 -14.51 -7.80
N LYS A 28 -4.65 -14.89 -7.20
CA LYS A 28 -4.45 -16.25 -6.72
C LYS A 28 -5.51 -16.64 -5.70
N ASP A 29 -6.07 -17.83 -5.88
CA ASP A 29 -7.03 -18.41 -4.97
C ASP A 29 -6.25 -19.13 -3.86
N GLY A 30 -6.28 -18.59 -2.67
CA GLY A 30 -5.54 -19.12 -1.54
C GLY A 30 -4.27 -18.33 -1.21
N PRO A 31 -3.49 -18.80 -0.23
CA PRO A 31 -2.31 -18.07 0.25
C PRO A 31 -1.18 -18.04 -0.78
N LEU A 32 -0.40 -16.95 -0.75
CA LEU A 32 0.78 -16.81 -1.60
C LEU A 32 1.94 -17.60 -1.02
N THR A 33 2.81 -18.11 -1.89
CA THR A 33 4.10 -18.67 -1.46
C THR A 33 4.99 -17.53 -0.99
N GLU A 34 6.13 -17.85 -0.36
CA GLU A 34 7.09 -16.83 0.06
C GLU A 34 7.59 -16.01 -1.14
N GLU A 35 7.91 -16.68 -2.25
CA GLU A 35 8.38 -16.03 -3.46
C GLU A 35 7.31 -15.13 -4.06
N GLU A 36 6.07 -15.56 -4.07
CA GLU A 36 4.95 -14.76 -4.57
C GLU A 36 4.71 -13.55 -3.68
N PHE A 37 4.82 -13.72 -2.36
CA PHE A 37 4.65 -12.61 -1.43
C PHE A 37 5.77 -11.57 -1.59
N GLU A 38 7.01 -12.01 -1.84
CA GLU A 38 8.09 -11.08 -2.12
C GLU A 38 7.78 -10.23 -3.35
N VAL A 39 7.19 -10.83 -4.39
CA VAL A 39 6.76 -10.09 -5.57
C VAL A 39 5.62 -9.14 -5.20
N MET A 40 4.63 -9.59 -4.46
CA MET A 40 3.51 -8.75 -4.05
C MET A 40 3.97 -7.53 -3.25
N LYS A 41 4.94 -7.70 -2.35
CA LYS A 41 5.46 -6.59 -1.54
C LYS A 41 6.04 -5.46 -2.41
N THR A 42 6.51 -5.78 -3.62
CA THR A 42 7.12 -4.77 -4.49
C THR A 42 6.13 -3.70 -4.95
N HIS A 43 4.82 -3.92 -4.81
CA HIS A 43 3.85 -2.89 -5.22
C HIS A 43 4.05 -1.58 -4.47
N THR A 44 4.59 -1.61 -3.24
CA THR A 44 4.87 -0.42 -2.46
C THR A 44 5.98 0.43 -3.08
N THR A 45 7.10 -0.19 -3.41
CA THR A 45 8.24 0.53 -4.03
C THR A 45 7.94 0.92 -5.47
N ILE A 46 7.22 0.09 -6.21
CA ILE A 46 6.78 0.42 -7.56
C ILE A 46 5.84 1.63 -7.54
N GLY A 47 4.87 1.63 -6.63
CA GLY A 47 3.95 2.75 -6.46
C GLY A 47 4.68 4.04 -6.10
N TYR A 48 5.65 3.95 -5.19
CA TYR A 48 6.51 5.07 -4.85
C TYR A 48 7.22 5.62 -6.09
N ASN A 49 7.82 4.73 -6.89
CA ASN A 49 8.56 5.15 -8.09
C ASN A 49 7.64 5.78 -9.14
N VAL A 50 6.43 5.26 -9.31
CA VAL A 50 5.43 5.86 -10.21
C VAL A 50 5.14 7.29 -9.78
N CYS A 51 4.91 7.51 -8.48
CA CYS A 51 4.65 8.85 -7.97
C CYS A 51 5.85 9.77 -8.14
N MET A 52 7.07 9.27 -7.91
CA MET A 52 8.27 10.09 -8.00
C MET A 52 8.61 10.54 -9.42
N ARG A 53 8.13 9.84 -10.44
CA ARG A 53 8.34 10.20 -11.84
C ARG A 53 7.49 11.36 -12.31
N ASP A 54 6.42 11.68 -11.60
CA ASP A 54 5.48 12.75 -11.96
C ASP A 54 5.55 13.83 -10.90
N LEU A 55 5.94 15.05 -11.31
CA LEU A 55 6.06 16.19 -10.39
C LEU A 55 4.78 16.43 -9.60
N LYS A 56 3.61 16.18 -10.20
CA LYS A 56 2.32 16.39 -9.54
C LYS A 56 2.03 15.34 -8.48
N LEU A 57 2.58 14.13 -8.63
CA LEU A 57 2.31 13.01 -7.72
C LEU A 57 3.38 12.85 -6.64
N ARG A 58 4.56 13.45 -6.80
CA ARG A 58 5.64 13.31 -5.82
C ARG A 58 5.24 13.57 -4.37
N PRO A 59 4.43 14.61 -4.08
CA PRO A 59 4.05 14.87 -2.68
C PRO A 59 3.29 13.72 -2.02
N TYR A 60 2.73 12.80 -2.82
CA TYR A 60 1.87 11.71 -2.32
C TYR A 60 2.58 10.37 -2.27
N ALA A 61 3.87 10.32 -2.56
CA ALA A 61 4.63 9.06 -2.68
C ALA A 61 4.70 8.28 -1.36
N ASP A 62 4.56 8.94 -0.21
CA ASP A 62 4.59 8.29 1.09
C ASP A 62 3.41 7.34 1.31
N GLY A 63 2.27 7.56 0.65
CA GLY A 63 1.13 6.67 0.73
C GLY A 63 1.48 5.27 0.21
N PRO A 64 1.84 5.16 -1.07
CA PRO A 64 2.24 3.86 -1.62
C PRO A 64 3.40 3.21 -0.88
N LEU A 65 4.41 3.97 -0.53
CA LEU A 65 5.64 3.40 0.03
C LEU A 65 5.45 2.81 1.42
N TYR A 66 4.71 3.50 2.29
CA TYR A 66 4.71 3.19 3.71
C TYR A 66 3.44 2.57 4.27
N HIS A 67 2.41 2.35 3.45
CA HIS A 67 1.12 1.88 3.99
C HIS A 67 1.15 0.44 4.52
N HIS A 68 2.16 -0.34 4.19
CA HIS A 68 2.36 -1.68 4.72
C HIS A 68 3.41 -1.77 5.83
N GLU A 69 3.93 -0.64 6.28
CA GLU A 69 4.78 -0.64 7.47
C GLU A 69 3.92 -0.86 8.71
N ALA A 70 4.47 -1.50 9.72
CA ALA A 70 3.76 -1.81 10.96
C ALA A 70 4.48 -1.16 12.14
N LEU A 71 3.71 -0.71 13.14
CA LEU A 71 4.26 0.04 14.27
C LEU A 71 5.36 -0.70 15.03
N ASN A 72 5.32 -2.03 15.01
CA ASN A 72 6.32 -2.87 15.68
C ASN A 72 7.50 -3.26 14.79
N GLY A 73 7.62 -2.70 13.60
CA GLY A 73 8.71 -2.98 12.69
C GLY A 73 8.56 -4.24 11.84
N SER A 74 7.43 -4.94 11.92
CA SER A 74 7.22 -6.18 11.17
C SER A 74 6.70 -5.98 9.75
N GLY A 75 6.49 -4.73 9.33
CA GLY A 75 5.98 -4.43 8.01
C GLY A 75 7.07 -4.34 6.94
N TYR A 76 6.71 -3.80 5.80
CA TYR A 76 7.60 -3.68 4.64
C TYR A 76 7.30 -2.38 3.88
N PRO A 77 8.20 -1.91 3.00
CA PRO A 77 9.45 -2.53 2.56
C PRO A 77 10.63 -2.34 3.52
N SER A 78 10.58 -1.37 4.42
CA SER A 78 11.76 -0.96 5.20
C SER A 78 11.79 -1.50 6.62
N GLY A 79 10.67 -1.98 7.15
CA GLY A 79 10.61 -2.44 8.55
C GLY A 79 10.69 -1.28 9.54
N LEU A 80 10.09 -0.14 9.21
CA LEU A 80 10.09 1.03 10.09
C LEU A 80 9.25 0.80 11.34
N THR A 81 9.60 1.49 12.42
CA THR A 81 8.80 1.48 13.65
C THR A 81 7.95 2.74 13.74
N GLN A 82 7.09 2.80 14.76
CA GLN A 82 6.10 3.87 14.92
C GLN A 82 6.63 5.27 14.65
N LYS A 83 7.79 5.61 15.22
CA LYS A 83 8.31 6.98 15.13
C LYS A 83 8.72 7.40 13.73
N ASP A 84 9.02 6.44 12.87
CA ASP A 84 9.53 6.70 11.51
C ASP A 84 8.47 6.52 10.43
N ILE A 85 7.29 6.00 10.77
CA ILE A 85 6.21 5.81 9.81
C ILE A 85 5.41 7.11 9.67
N PRO A 86 5.31 7.67 8.45
CA PRO A 86 4.49 8.88 8.26
C PRO A 86 3.05 8.67 8.70
N PHE A 87 2.47 9.67 9.31
CA PHE A 87 1.12 9.58 9.86
C PHE A 87 0.08 9.20 8.80
N VAL A 88 0.20 9.72 7.58
CA VAL A 88 -0.73 9.39 6.50
C VAL A 88 -0.72 7.89 6.18
N ALA A 89 0.45 7.27 6.21
CA ALA A 89 0.57 5.83 5.95
C ALA A 89 -0.12 5.01 7.05
N ARG A 90 -0.05 5.48 8.28
CA ARG A 90 -0.71 4.82 9.42
C ARG A 90 -2.23 4.87 9.26
N ILE A 91 -2.76 6.01 8.79
CA ILE A 91 -4.19 6.16 8.51
C ILE A 91 -4.62 5.20 7.40
N ILE A 92 -3.86 5.13 6.31
CA ILE A 92 -4.18 4.26 5.18
C ILE A 92 -4.19 2.80 5.62
N ARG A 93 -3.21 2.39 6.43
CA ARG A 93 -3.16 1.01 6.93
C ARG A 93 -4.39 0.65 7.74
N VAL A 94 -4.84 1.53 8.62
CA VAL A 94 -6.05 1.29 9.43
C VAL A 94 -7.28 1.18 8.53
N ALA A 95 -7.41 2.05 7.54
CA ALA A 95 -8.53 2.01 6.60
C ALA A 95 -8.52 0.72 5.79
N ASP A 96 -7.34 0.28 5.34
CA ASP A 96 -7.18 -0.97 4.59
C ASP A 96 -7.59 -2.18 5.44
N GLU A 97 -7.15 -2.23 6.68
CA GLU A 97 -7.51 -3.31 7.60
C GLU A 97 -9.01 -3.35 7.85
N TYR A 98 -9.65 -2.20 8.01
CA TYR A 98 -11.08 -2.11 8.18
C TYR A 98 -11.82 -2.66 6.95
N ASP A 99 -11.41 -2.24 5.76
CA ASP A 99 -12.02 -2.72 4.52
C ASP A 99 -11.89 -4.24 4.39
N ALA A 100 -10.73 -4.79 4.74
CA ALA A 100 -10.50 -6.23 4.69
C ALA A 100 -11.44 -7.00 5.64
N LEU A 101 -11.82 -6.39 6.77
CA LEU A 101 -12.72 -7.02 7.73
C LEU A 101 -14.19 -7.01 7.30
N VAL A 102 -14.60 -6.00 6.51
CA VAL A 102 -16.02 -5.78 6.19
C VAL A 102 -16.37 -6.07 4.73
N THR A 103 -15.39 -6.28 3.86
CA THR A 103 -15.60 -6.48 2.42
C THR A 103 -15.40 -7.95 2.05
N PRO A 104 -16.26 -8.53 1.18
CA PRO A 104 -16.06 -9.91 0.72
C PRO A 104 -14.69 -10.11 0.08
N LEU A 105 -14.12 -11.32 0.25
CA LEU A 105 -12.78 -11.64 -0.23
C LEU A 105 -12.56 -11.33 -1.71
N THR A 106 -13.54 -11.62 -2.56
CA THR A 106 -13.46 -11.33 -3.99
C THR A 106 -13.29 -9.84 -4.27
N PHE A 107 -13.88 -9.00 -3.44
CA PHE A 107 -13.79 -7.56 -3.56
C PHE A 107 -12.43 -7.05 -3.07
N ILE A 108 -11.88 -7.69 -2.02
CA ILE A 108 -10.58 -7.32 -1.45
C ILE A 108 -9.48 -7.44 -2.51
N PHE A 109 -9.50 -8.48 -3.33
CA PHE A 109 -8.51 -8.66 -4.39
C PHE A 109 -8.55 -7.56 -5.44
N LEU A 110 -9.70 -6.93 -5.64
CA LEU A 110 -9.85 -5.87 -6.64
C LEU A 110 -9.41 -4.50 -6.13
N ILE A 111 -9.53 -4.24 -4.82
CA ILE A 111 -9.29 -2.91 -4.25
C ILE A 111 -8.05 -2.83 -3.35
N HIS A 112 -7.51 -3.94 -2.90
CA HIS A 112 -6.33 -4.02 -2.05
C HIS A 112 -5.19 -4.72 -2.76
#